data_2e60fc5df763f1f455d501564195d207
#
_entry.id   2e60fc5df763f1f455d501564195d207
#
_cell.length_a   1.000
_cell.length_b   1.000
_cell.length_c   1.000
_cell.angle_alpha   90.00
_cell.angle_beta   90.00
_cell.angle_gamma   90.00
#
_symmetry.space_group_name_H-M   'P 1'
#
loop_
_entity.id
_entity.type
_entity.pdbx_description
1 polymer ?
#
loop_
_entity_poly.entity_id
_entity_poly.type
_entity_poly.pdbx_seq_one_letter_code
_entity_poly.pdbx_strand_id
1 'polypeptide(L)'
;MMTEEEMYENELLEYFSEEELATLSDEEIEQLLEERRQETPEDTAQYQPTDIGYYLQQLPFSESQKKEAHKQILQALNNIVYIYYDKLKNYNNSIDAYTELNERYPENEHELTSWYYLYKMYTSQKNNSESETYKNKILAKYPESNQAKIIIDPEYFVKEQAKGNESSVLYDETFEAYKNAQYKKVRNNVNKAREICPDDTLLMPRFEFLNAM
;
A
#
# COMPACT_ATOMS: atom_id res chain seq x y z
N MET A 1 -14.19 11.30 0.34
CA MET A 1 -15.34 10.51 -0.16
C MET A 1 -16.11 11.52 -0.98
N MET A 2 -16.19 11.32 -2.29
CA MET A 2 -16.97 12.21 -3.17
C MET A 2 -18.44 12.11 -2.77
N THR A 3 -19.15 13.23 -2.80
CA THR A 3 -20.60 13.25 -2.58
C THR A 3 -21.32 12.66 -3.80
N GLU A 4 -22.59 12.27 -3.63
CA GLU A 4 -23.41 11.78 -4.75
C GLU A 4 -23.56 12.88 -5.84
N GLU A 5 -23.63 14.15 -5.45
CA GLU A 5 -23.64 15.29 -6.37
C GLU A 5 -22.34 15.42 -7.15
N GLU A 6 -21.18 15.32 -6.50
CA GLU A 6 -19.87 15.35 -7.19
C GLU A 6 -19.68 14.16 -8.15
N MET A 7 -20.26 13.00 -7.83
CA MET A 7 -20.24 11.83 -8.73
C MET A 7 -21.12 12.07 -9.96
N TYR A 8 -22.29 12.66 -9.79
CA TYR A 8 -23.21 12.97 -10.87
C TYR A 8 -22.69 14.08 -11.79
N GLU A 9 -22.10 15.16 -11.24
CA GLU A 9 -21.43 16.19 -12.03
C GLU A 9 -20.26 15.65 -12.86
N ASN A 10 -19.44 14.76 -12.26
CA ASN A 10 -18.36 14.12 -13.01
C ASN A 10 -18.87 13.18 -14.12
N GLU A 11 -19.97 12.47 -13.89
CA GLU A 11 -20.62 11.65 -14.93
C GLU A 11 -21.14 12.52 -16.08
N LEU A 12 -21.74 13.66 -15.80
CA LEU A 12 -22.20 14.60 -16.81
C LEU A 12 -21.06 15.18 -17.66
N LEU A 13 -19.95 15.60 -17.02
CA LEU A 13 -18.78 16.15 -17.70
C LEU A 13 -18.01 15.10 -18.53
N GLU A 14 -18.26 13.82 -18.32
CA GLU A 14 -17.71 12.74 -19.16
C GLU A 14 -18.39 12.67 -20.54
N TYR A 15 -19.65 13.08 -20.63
CA TYR A 15 -20.48 12.98 -21.84
C TYR A 15 -20.78 14.32 -22.52
N PHE A 16 -20.77 15.42 -21.77
CA PHE A 16 -21.15 16.76 -22.24
C PHE A 16 -20.10 17.79 -21.89
N SER A 17 -19.93 18.80 -22.74
CA SER A 17 -19.14 20.00 -22.39
C SER A 17 -19.92 20.94 -21.48
N GLU A 18 -19.21 21.78 -20.72
CA GLU A 18 -19.86 22.81 -19.87
C GLU A 18 -20.80 23.74 -20.66
N GLU A 19 -20.48 24.02 -21.95
CA GLU A 19 -21.31 24.85 -22.83
C GLU A 19 -22.61 24.15 -23.21
N GLU A 20 -22.59 22.86 -23.43
CA GLU A 20 -23.78 22.05 -23.72
C GLU A 20 -24.67 21.92 -22.49
N LEU A 21 -24.10 21.63 -21.31
CA LEU A 21 -24.84 21.56 -20.05
C LEU A 21 -25.53 22.87 -19.68
N ALA A 22 -24.93 24.02 -20.03
CA ALA A 22 -25.53 25.33 -19.75
C ALA A 22 -26.77 25.65 -20.63
N THR A 23 -26.99 24.90 -21.70
CA THR A 23 -28.11 25.13 -22.66
C THR A 23 -29.24 24.11 -22.55
N LEU A 24 -29.03 22.99 -21.89
CA LEU A 24 -30.00 21.90 -21.74
C LEU A 24 -30.76 22.01 -20.40
N SER A 25 -31.99 21.58 -20.39
CA SER A 25 -32.75 21.40 -19.16
C SER A 25 -32.42 20.07 -18.49
N ASP A 26 -32.69 19.96 -17.18
CA ASP A 26 -32.45 18.73 -16.41
C ASP A 26 -33.13 17.51 -17.02
N GLU A 27 -34.36 17.68 -17.56
CA GLU A 27 -35.12 16.63 -18.24
C GLU A 27 -34.48 16.19 -19.57
N GLU A 28 -33.90 17.13 -20.33
CA GLU A 28 -33.17 16.83 -21.58
C GLU A 28 -31.84 16.15 -21.30
N ILE A 29 -31.16 16.55 -20.25
CA ILE A 29 -29.90 15.90 -19.80
C ILE A 29 -30.18 14.44 -19.40
N GLU A 30 -31.24 14.20 -18.63
CA GLU A 30 -31.59 12.85 -18.17
C GLU A 30 -32.03 11.95 -19.34
N GLN A 31 -32.76 12.47 -20.31
CA GLN A 31 -33.12 11.74 -21.53
C GLN A 31 -31.88 11.40 -22.39
N LEU A 32 -30.98 12.35 -22.58
CA LEU A 32 -29.74 12.13 -23.36
C LEU A 32 -28.79 11.16 -22.66
N LEU A 33 -28.73 11.17 -21.33
CA LEU A 33 -27.97 10.18 -20.56
C LEU A 33 -28.58 8.79 -20.70
N GLU A 34 -29.92 8.69 -20.64
CA GLU A 34 -30.63 7.43 -20.80
C GLU A 34 -30.47 6.85 -22.22
N GLU A 35 -30.56 7.70 -23.26
CA GLU A 35 -30.27 7.31 -24.63
C GLU A 35 -28.82 6.82 -24.78
N ARG A 36 -27.84 7.53 -24.23
CA ARG A 36 -26.42 7.13 -24.29
C ARG A 36 -26.10 5.92 -23.43
N ARG A 37 -26.77 5.73 -22.28
CA ARG A 37 -26.67 4.49 -21.50
C ARG A 37 -27.25 3.28 -22.23
N GLN A 38 -28.26 3.49 -23.09
CA GLN A 38 -28.80 2.44 -23.94
C GLN A 38 -27.94 2.18 -25.20
N GLU A 39 -27.13 3.16 -25.61
CA GLU A 39 -26.13 3.00 -26.69
C GLU A 39 -24.83 2.33 -26.23
N THR A 40 -24.64 2.04 -24.94
CA THR A 40 -23.50 1.27 -24.42
C THR A 40 -23.84 -0.21 -24.33
N PRO A 41 -22.97 -1.09 -24.45
CA PRO A 41 -22.22 -1.71 -25.52
C PRO A 41 -22.73 -3.12 -25.86
N GLU A 42 -24.00 -3.30 -26.28
CA GLU A 42 -24.40 -4.55 -26.95
C GLU A 42 -23.88 -4.61 -28.38
N ASP A 43 -23.33 -3.51 -28.90
CA ASP A 43 -22.83 -3.41 -30.25
C ASP A 43 -21.39 -3.96 -30.47
N THR A 44 -20.76 -4.52 -29.41
CA THR A 44 -19.47 -5.23 -29.58
C THR A 44 -19.59 -6.48 -30.44
N ALA A 45 -20.81 -6.96 -30.73
CA ALA A 45 -21.06 -8.09 -31.61
C ALA A 45 -20.99 -7.74 -33.11
N GLN A 46 -20.94 -6.45 -33.49
CA GLN A 46 -21.04 -6.00 -34.85
C GLN A 46 -19.70 -5.91 -35.61
N TYR A 47 -18.57 -5.79 -34.87
CA TYR A 47 -17.24 -5.72 -35.48
C TYR A 47 -16.56 -7.08 -35.54
N GLN A 48 -16.11 -7.47 -36.73
CA GLN A 48 -15.29 -8.67 -36.89
C GLN A 48 -13.84 -8.39 -36.41
N PRO A 49 -13.11 -9.41 -35.94
CA PRO A 49 -11.69 -9.25 -35.56
C PRO A 49 -10.78 -8.75 -36.68
N THR A 50 -11.28 -8.71 -37.91
CA THR A 50 -10.60 -8.16 -39.07
C THR A 50 -10.85 -6.66 -39.26
N ASP A 51 -11.82 -6.08 -38.55
CA ASP A 51 -12.16 -4.68 -38.62
C ASP A 51 -11.33 -3.82 -37.68
N ILE A 52 -10.86 -2.68 -38.18
CA ILE A 52 -10.09 -1.73 -37.35
C ILE A 52 -10.95 -1.18 -36.21
N GLY A 53 -12.26 -1.02 -36.41
CA GLY A 53 -13.23 -0.61 -35.41
C GLY A 53 -13.29 -1.55 -34.20
N TYR A 54 -13.15 -2.86 -34.38
CA TYR A 54 -13.08 -3.85 -33.32
C TYR A 54 -11.94 -3.56 -32.31
N TYR A 55 -10.77 -3.20 -32.83
CA TYR A 55 -9.61 -2.88 -31.97
C TYR A 55 -9.70 -1.48 -31.36
N LEU A 56 -10.26 -0.52 -32.09
CA LEU A 56 -10.42 0.85 -31.60
C LEU A 56 -11.35 0.93 -30.38
N GLN A 57 -12.42 0.13 -30.34
CA GLN A 57 -13.33 0.08 -29.20
C GLN A 57 -12.66 -0.40 -27.89
N GLN A 58 -11.56 -1.15 -27.99
CA GLN A 58 -10.84 -1.68 -26.84
C GLN A 58 -9.78 -0.71 -26.32
N LEU A 59 -9.56 0.42 -26.98
CA LEU A 59 -8.56 1.40 -26.56
C LEU A 59 -9.15 2.39 -25.55
N PRO A 60 -8.41 2.71 -24.51
CA PRO A 60 -8.84 3.71 -23.52
C PRO A 60 -8.65 5.12 -24.10
N PHE A 61 -9.72 5.73 -24.58
CA PHE A 61 -9.68 7.09 -25.15
C PHE A 61 -9.88 8.16 -24.10
N SER A 62 -10.80 7.97 -23.15
CA SER A 62 -11.03 8.93 -22.07
C SER A 62 -9.92 8.91 -21.02
N GLU A 63 -9.73 10.01 -20.31
CA GLU A 63 -8.74 10.09 -19.21
C GLU A 63 -9.07 9.12 -18.08
N SER A 64 -10.36 8.89 -17.79
CA SER A 64 -10.84 7.89 -16.83
C SER A 64 -10.42 6.48 -17.25
N GLN A 65 -10.68 6.08 -18.50
CA GLN A 65 -10.28 4.79 -19.05
C GLN A 65 -8.76 4.61 -19.06
N LYS A 66 -8.00 5.66 -19.40
CA LYS A 66 -6.53 5.65 -19.37
C LYS A 66 -6.03 5.44 -17.92
N LYS A 67 -6.61 6.16 -16.96
CA LYS A 67 -6.27 6.02 -15.55
C LYS A 67 -6.52 4.59 -15.04
N GLU A 68 -7.66 4.01 -15.38
CA GLU A 68 -7.97 2.62 -15.02
C GLU A 68 -7.02 1.63 -15.71
N ALA A 69 -6.72 1.82 -17.00
CA ALA A 69 -5.75 1.00 -17.71
C ALA A 69 -4.34 1.09 -17.06
N HIS A 70 -3.90 2.27 -16.69
CA HIS A 70 -2.63 2.45 -15.97
C HIS A 70 -2.61 1.73 -14.62
N LYS A 71 -3.73 1.78 -13.86
CA LYS A 71 -3.87 1.05 -12.61
C LYS A 71 -3.78 -0.47 -12.82
N GLN A 72 -4.44 -0.99 -13.85
CA GLN A 72 -4.38 -2.41 -14.20
C GLN A 72 -2.97 -2.82 -14.64
N ILE A 73 -2.25 -1.99 -15.41
CA ILE A 73 -0.88 -2.23 -15.81
C ILE A 73 0.04 -2.26 -14.58
N LEU A 74 -0.10 -1.29 -13.67
CA LEU A 74 0.68 -1.25 -12.43
C LEU A 74 0.48 -2.53 -11.60
N GLN A 75 -0.76 -2.97 -11.45
CA GLN A 75 -1.10 -4.19 -10.74
C GLN A 75 -0.56 -5.44 -11.45
N ALA A 76 -0.64 -5.49 -12.77
CA ALA A 76 -0.10 -6.60 -13.57
C ALA A 76 1.42 -6.68 -13.45
N LEU A 77 2.14 -5.56 -13.54
CA LEU A 77 3.59 -5.50 -13.33
C LEU A 77 3.98 -5.98 -11.92
N ASN A 78 3.26 -5.53 -10.90
CA ASN A 78 3.51 -5.99 -9.53
C ASN A 78 3.26 -7.51 -9.37
N ASN A 79 2.24 -8.07 -10.01
CA ASN A 79 1.99 -9.51 -10.01
C ASN A 79 3.07 -10.29 -10.75
N ILE A 80 3.55 -9.80 -11.89
CA ILE A 80 4.65 -10.40 -12.67
C ILE A 80 5.92 -10.50 -11.82
N VAL A 81 6.24 -9.44 -11.10
CA VAL A 81 7.40 -9.43 -10.19
C VAL A 81 7.25 -10.50 -9.11
N TYR A 82 6.07 -10.58 -8.47
CA TYR A 82 5.82 -11.60 -7.45
C TYR A 82 6.00 -13.02 -8.01
N ILE A 83 5.51 -13.29 -9.21
CA ILE A 83 5.68 -14.59 -9.88
C ILE A 83 7.16 -14.90 -10.12
N TYR A 84 7.92 -13.98 -10.71
CA TYR A 84 9.34 -14.17 -10.96
C TYR A 84 10.14 -14.36 -9.66
N TYR A 85 9.89 -13.51 -8.66
CA TYR A 85 10.62 -13.55 -7.40
C TYR A 85 10.26 -14.78 -6.55
N ASP A 86 8.98 -14.99 -6.28
CA ASP A 86 8.53 -15.98 -5.30
C ASP A 86 8.32 -17.38 -5.91
N LYS A 87 7.69 -17.47 -7.08
CA LYS A 87 7.33 -18.75 -7.69
C LYS A 87 8.45 -19.32 -8.54
N LEU A 88 9.07 -18.52 -9.39
CA LEU A 88 10.07 -18.96 -10.35
C LEU A 88 11.51 -18.81 -9.85
N LYS A 89 11.73 -18.06 -8.77
CA LYS A 89 13.07 -17.71 -8.24
C LYS A 89 14.00 -17.13 -9.33
N ASN A 90 13.41 -16.50 -10.34
CA ASN A 90 14.11 -15.85 -11.44
C ASN A 90 14.36 -14.38 -11.08
N TYR A 91 15.44 -14.13 -10.37
CA TYR A 91 15.78 -12.80 -9.87
C TYR A 91 16.10 -11.78 -10.97
N ASN A 92 16.66 -12.22 -12.10
CA ASN A 92 16.97 -11.29 -13.20
C ASN A 92 15.68 -10.71 -13.79
N ASN A 93 14.73 -11.56 -14.18
CA ASN A 93 13.46 -11.09 -14.71
C ASN A 93 12.65 -10.30 -13.67
N SER A 94 12.81 -10.62 -12.38
CA SER A 94 12.19 -9.85 -11.31
C SER A 94 12.80 -8.44 -11.18
N ILE A 95 14.13 -8.31 -11.33
CA ILE A 95 14.82 -7.02 -11.34
C ILE A 95 14.34 -6.18 -12.52
N ASP A 96 14.29 -6.76 -13.71
CA ASP A 96 13.85 -6.07 -14.94
C ASP A 96 12.42 -5.56 -14.76
N ALA A 97 11.51 -6.40 -14.26
CA ALA A 97 10.11 -6.02 -14.06
C ALA A 97 9.92 -4.95 -12.97
N TYR A 98 10.69 -4.98 -11.85
CA TYR A 98 10.67 -3.90 -10.86
C TYR A 98 11.26 -2.60 -11.39
N THR A 99 12.30 -2.70 -12.21
CA THR A 99 12.91 -1.53 -12.85
C THR A 99 11.89 -0.88 -13.78
N GLU A 100 11.25 -1.65 -14.67
CA GLU A 100 10.18 -1.18 -15.54
C GLU A 100 9.03 -0.55 -14.76
N LEU A 101 8.58 -1.18 -13.66
CA LEU A 101 7.53 -0.65 -12.80
C LEU A 101 7.88 0.72 -12.26
N ASN A 102 9.08 0.88 -11.70
CA ASN A 102 9.52 2.15 -11.11
C ASN A 102 9.79 3.26 -12.16
N GLU A 103 10.23 2.89 -13.36
CA GLU A 103 10.46 3.84 -14.45
C GLU A 103 9.14 4.35 -15.06
N ARG A 104 8.18 3.45 -15.27
CA ARG A 104 6.87 3.79 -15.85
C ARG A 104 5.93 4.48 -14.86
N TYR A 105 6.05 4.14 -13.59
CA TYR A 105 5.18 4.63 -12.51
C TYR A 105 6.00 5.11 -11.32
N PRO A 106 6.71 6.24 -11.43
CA PRO A 106 7.42 6.81 -10.30
C PRO A 106 6.42 7.19 -9.18
N GLU A 107 6.87 7.05 -7.94
CA GLU A 107 6.07 7.36 -6.74
C GLU A 107 4.76 6.54 -6.58
N ASN A 108 4.72 5.35 -7.18
CA ASN A 108 3.59 4.44 -7.04
C ASN A 108 3.50 3.84 -5.61
N GLU A 109 2.36 3.27 -5.28
CA GLU A 109 2.11 2.66 -3.97
C GLU A 109 3.03 1.47 -3.62
N HIS A 110 3.70 0.86 -4.61
CA HIS A 110 4.62 -0.25 -4.43
C HIS A 110 6.09 0.19 -4.42
N GLU A 111 6.41 1.50 -4.51
CA GLU A 111 7.78 2.01 -4.66
C GLU A 111 8.71 1.52 -3.54
N LEU A 112 8.32 1.69 -2.28
CA LEU A 112 9.11 1.23 -1.13
C LEU A 112 9.35 -0.28 -1.17
N THR A 113 8.31 -1.04 -1.48
CA THR A 113 8.38 -2.50 -1.56
C THR A 113 9.30 -2.94 -2.71
N SER A 114 9.17 -2.31 -3.88
CA SER A 114 10.01 -2.60 -5.05
C SER A 114 11.48 -2.29 -4.79
N TRP A 115 11.80 -1.14 -4.20
CA TRP A 115 13.17 -0.79 -3.83
C TRP A 115 13.77 -1.76 -2.82
N TYR A 116 12.98 -2.22 -1.85
CA TYR A 116 13.45 -3.19 -0.86
C TYR A 116 13.75 -4.55 -1.49
N TYR A 117 12.92 -5.04 -2.42
CA TYR A 117 13.21 -6.28 -3.13
C TYR A 117 14.40 -6.14 -4.09
N LEU A 118 14.54 -5.01 -4.79
CA LEU A 118 15.73 -4.72 -5.60
C LEU A 118 17.00 -4.73 -4.75
N TYR A 119 16.99 -4.05 -3.60
CA TYR A 119 18.06 -4.12 -2.62
C TYR A 119 18.44 -5.56 -2.25
N LYS A 120 17.45 -6.38 -1.89
CA LYS A 120 17.67 -7.79 -1.50
C LYS A 120 18.24 -8.62 -2.65
N MET A 121 17.70 -8.47 -3.85
CA MET A 121 18.15 -9.23 -5.02
C MET A 121 19.58 -8.87 -5.41
N TYR A 122 19.91 -7.58 -5.48
CA TYR A 122 21.27 -7.13 -5.77
C TYR A 122 22.26 -7.54 -4.68
N THR A 123 21.85 -7.51 -3.41
CA THR A 123 22.67 -8.03 -2.31
C THR A 123 22.95 -9.53 -2.49
N SER A 124 21.94 -10.33 -2.84
CA SER A 124 22.11 -11.78 -3.08
C SER A 124 23.00 -12.09 -4.27
N GLN A 125 22.99 -11.23 -5.30
CA GLN A 125 23.85 -11.32 -6.47
C GLN A 125 25.26 -10.74 -6.24
N LYS A 126 25.54 -10.21 -5.04
CA LYS A 126 26.79 -9.51 -4.69
C LYS A 126 27.06 -8.27 -5.56
N ASN A 127 26.03 -7.69 -6.14
CA ASN A 127 26.12 -6.40 -6.83
C ASN A 127 25.99 -5.26 -5.81
N ASN A 128 27.11 -4.96 -5.16
CA ASN A 128 27.13 -3.99 -4.06
C ASN A 128 26.78 -2.58 -4.50
N SER A 129 27.10 -2.18 -5.73
CA SER A 129 26.81 -0.83 -6.25
C SER A 129 25.31 -0.55 -6.29
N GLU A 130 24.55 -1.44 -6.94
CA GLU A 130 23.11 -1.30 -7.06
C GLU A 130 22.41 -1.51 -5.71
N SER A 131 22.88 -2.47 -4.92
CA SER A 131 22.38 -2.71 -3.57
C SER A 131 22.48 -1.46 -2.69
N GLU A 132 23.63 -0.79 -2.62
CA GLU A 132 23.80 0.45 -1.87
C GLU A 132 22.97 1.60 -2.44
N THR A 133 22.76 1.65 -3.75
CA THR A 133 21.90 2.65 -4.39
C THR A 133 20.45 2.54 -3.86
N TYR A 134 19.86 1.35 -3.88
CA TYR A 134 18.50 1.15 -3.39
C TYR A 134 18.39 1.27 -1.86
N LYS A 135 19.39 0.81 -1.12
CA LYS A 135 19.47 1.04 0.32
C LYS A 135 19.41 2.54 0.65
N ASN A 136 20.23 3.35 0.00
CA ASN A 136 20.28 4.79 0.24
C ASN A 136 18.97 5.48 -0.15
N LYS A 137 18.31 5.07 -1.25
CA LYS A 137 16.97 5.56 -1.63
C LYS A 137 15.95 5.30 -0.53
N ILE A 138 15.91 4.08 0.04
CA ILE A 138 14.98 3.72 1.10
C ILE A 138 15.25 4.55 2.35
N LEU A 139 16.51 4.63 2.79
CA LEU A 139 16.88 5.36 4.01
C LEU A 139 16.64 6.88 3.89
N ALA A 140 16.77 7.44 2.69
CA ALA A 140 16.54 8.86 2.43
C ALA A 140 15.04 9.22 2.38
N LYS A 141 14.23 8.42 1.68
CA LYS A 141 12.82 8.74 1.44
C LYS A 141 11.89 8.14 2.51
N TYR A 142 12.23 7.00 3.08
CA TYR A 142 11.39 6.22 4.01
C TYR A 142 12.14 5.78 5.29
N PRO A 143 12.79 6.70 6.04
CA PRO A 143 13.67 6.34 7.17
C PRO A 143 12.94 5.60 8.30
N GLU A 144 11.65 5.90 8.51
CA GLU A 144 10.85 5.28 9.59
C GLU A 144 10.16 3.97 9.18
N SER A 145 10.32 3.56 7.91
CA SER A 145 9.70 2.33 7.43
C SER A 145 10.30 1.08 8.07
N ASN A 146 9.51 0.02 8.13
CA ASN A 146 9.99 -1.28 8.59
C ASN A 146 11.15 -1.81 7.74
N GLN A 147 11.14 -1.52 6.44
CA GLN A 147 12.21 -1.88 5.51
C GLN A 147 13.51 -1.17 5.86
N ALA A 148 13.46 0.13 6.15
CA ALA A 148 14.63 0.89 6.59
C ALA A 148 15.18 0.34 7.92
N LYS A 149 14.33 0.04 8.88
CA LYS A 149 14.72 -0.54 10.18
C LYS A 149 15.42 -1.89 10.02
N ILE A 150 14.90 -2.78 9.16
CA ILE A 150 15.54 -4.08 8.85
C ILE A 150 16.90 -3.89 8.16
N ILE A 151 17.00 -2.91 7.26
CA ILE A 151 18.27 -2.61 6.56
C ILE A 151 19.35 -2.12 7.52
N ILE A 152 18.97 -1.30 8.52
CA ILE A 152 19.88 -0.78 9.54
C ILE A 152 20.24 -1.87 10.56
N ASP A 153 19.23 -2.60 11.05
CA ASP A 153 19.39 -3.68 11.99
C ASP A 153 18.58 -4.91 11.54
N PRO A 154 19.22 -5.91 10.91
CA PRO A 154 18.53 -7.12 10.44
C PRO A 154 17.81 -7.90 11.56
N GLU A 155 18.21 -7.71 12.81
CA GLU A 155 17.60 -8.36 13.98
C GLU A 155 16.50 -7.51 14.64
N TYR A 156 16.16 -6.36 14.06
CA TYR A 156 15.22 -5.40 14.65
C TYR A 156 13.92 -6.06 15.14
N PHE A 157 13.24 -6.83 14.29
CA PHE A 157 11.98 -7.48 14.68
C PHE A 157 12.17 -8.60 15.71
N VAL A 158 13.30 -9.30 15.67
CA VAL A 158 13.61 -10.34 16.67
C VAL A 158 13.81 -9.69 18.03
N LYS A 159 14.52 -8.57 18.09
CA LYS A 159 14.73 -7.79 19.31
C LYS A 159 13.43 -7.18 19.83
N GLU A 160 12.60 -6.60 18.95
CA GLU A 160 11.30 -6.05 19.34
C GLU A 160 10.33 -7.14 19.86
N GLN A 161 10.31 -8.31 19.21
CA GLN A 161 9.51 -9.44 19.68
C GLN A 161 10.02 -9.97 21.02
N ALA A 162 11.34 -10.01 21.24
CA ALA A 162 11.91 -10.41 22.50
C ALA A 162 11.54 -9.45 23.63
N LYS A 163 11.60 -8.12 23.39
CA LYS A 163 11.13 -7.09 24.34
C LYS A 163 9.64 -7.23 24.65
N GLY A 164 8.81 -7.45 23.63
CA GLY A 164 7.37 -7.66 23.80
C GLY A 164 7.06 -8.88 24.66
N ASN A 165 7.81 -9.97 24.48
CA ASN A 165 7.69 -11.16 25.34
C ASN A 165 8.15 -10.89 26.78
N GLU A 166 9.28 -10.19 26.96
CA GLU A 166 9.78 -9.82 28.28
C GLU A 166 8.80 -8.90 29.03
N SER A 167 8.23 -7.91 28.37
CA SER A 167 7.25 -7.00 28.97
C SER A 167 5.95 -7.71 29.36
N SER A 168 5.48 -8.67 28.56
CA SER A 168 4.30 -9.48 28.85
C SER A 168 4.52 -10.37 30.07
N VAL A 169 5.66 -11.05 30.15
CA VAL A 169 6.03 -11.87 31.32
C VAL A 169 6.15 -11.00 32.57
N LEU A 170 6.79 -9.84 32.45
CA LEU A 170 6.92 -8.89 33.56
C LEU A 170 5.56 -8.38 34.04
N TYR A 171 4.61 -8.16 33.13
CA TYR A 171 3.26 -7.77 33.50
C TYR A 171 2.53 -8.87 34.27
N ASP A 172 2.60 -10.11 33.82
CA ASP A 172 1.99 -11.26 34.52
C ASP A 172 2.57 -11.42 35.93
N GLU A 173 3.89 -11.32 36.07
CA GLU A 173 4.55 -11.33 37.40
C GLU A 173 4.11 -10.16 38.32
N THR A 174 3.88 -8.99 37.71
CA THR A 174 3.45 -7.79 38.42
C THR A 174 2.02 -7.92 38.91
N PHE A 175 1.15 -8.47 38.04
CA PHE A 175 -0.25 -8.72 38.37
C PHE A 175 -0.38 -9.77 39.47
N GLU A 176 0.40 -10.84 39.43
CA GLU A 176 0.46 -11.83 40.54
C GLU A 176 0.99 -11.21 41.83
N ALA A 177 2.01 -10.37 41.77
CA ALA A 177 2.52 -9.65 42.95
C ALA A 177 1.45 -8.72 43.55
N TYR A 178 0.68 -8.04 42.71
CA TYR A 178 -0.46 -7.21 43.16
C TYR A 178 -1.53 -8.05 43.86
N LYS A 179 -1.98 -9.17 43.29
CA LYS A 179 -2.96 -10.07 43.96
C LYS A 179 -2.49 -10.58 45.30
N ASN A 180 -1.19 -10.76 45.48
CA ASN A 180 -0.59 -11.20 46.71
C ASN A 180 -0.17 -10.05 47.67
N ALA A 181 -0.67 -8.82 47.44
CA ALA A 181 -0.37 -7.63 48.21
C ALA A 181 1.14 -7.31 48.36
N GLN A 182 1.96 -7.74 47.40
CA GLN A 182 3.40 -7.51 47.38
C GLN A 182 3.73 -6.15 46.72
N TYR A 183 3.20 -5.05 47.24
CA TYR A 183 3.24 -3.72 46.60
C TYR A 183 4.66 -3.21 46.33
N LYS A 184 5.67 -3.59 47.17
CA LYS A 184 7.06 -3.24 46.89
C LYS A 184 7.56 -3.88 45.58
N LYS A 185 7.18 -5.15 45.34
CA LYS A 185 7.51 -5.86 44.07
C LYS A 185 6.79 -5.23 42.88
N VAL A 186 5.52 -4.88 43.04
CA VAL A 186 4.75 -4.16 42.00
C VAL A 186 5.48 -2.89 41.56
N ARG A 187 5.87 -2.05 42.52
CA ARG A 187 6.56 -0.78 42.26
C ARG A 187 7.90 -0.97 41.56
N ASN A 188 8.67 -1.98 41.99
CA ASN A 188 9.95 -2.31 41.34
C ASN A 188 9.75 -2.78 39.90
N ASN A 189 8.76 -3.63 39.65
CA ASN A 189 8.45 -4.15 38.32
C ASN A 189 7.92 -3.04 37.38
N VAL A 190 7.14 -2.09 37.91
CA VAL A 190 6.68 -0.93 37.11
C VAL A 190 7.86 -0.04 36.70
N ASN A 191 8.83 0.19 37.61
CA ASN A 191 10.04 0.93 37.25
C ASN A 191 10.84 0.18 36.15
N LYS A 192 10.97 -1.14 36.30
CA LYS A 192 11.61 -1.96 35.26
C LYS A 192 10.85 -1.90 33.93
N ALA A 193 9.51 -1.91 33.93
CA ALA A 193 8.70 -1.77 32.73
C ALA A 193 8.92 -0.42 32.00
N ARG A 194 9.10 0.68 32.77
CA ARG A 194 9.44 2.00 32.20
C ARG A 194 10.79 2.01 31.47
N GLU A 195 11.71 1.11 31.82
CA GLU A 195 13.01 0.97 31.14
C GLU A 195 12.92 0.06 29.91
N ILE A 196 12.12 -1.02 29.99
CA ILE A 196 12.02 -2.05 28.93
C ILE A 196 11.07 -1.64 27.82
N CYS A 197 9.91 -1.07 28.17
CA CYS A 197 8.81 -0.80 27.21
C CYS A 197 8.13 0.56 27.46
N PRO A 198 8.89 1.68 27.49
CA PRO A 198 8.34 3.01 27.80
C PRO A 198 7.23 3.45 26.86
N ASP A 199 7.31 3.05 25.59
CA ASP A 199 6.40 3.45 24.51
C ASP A 199 5.28 2.43 24.24
N ASP A 200 5.15 1.38 25.07
CA ASP A 200 4.08 0.39 24.93
C ASP A 200 2.74 0.98 25.38
N THR A 201 1.93 1.38 24.39
CA THR A 201 0.63 2.02 24.64
C THR A 201 -0.42 1.08 25.24
N LEU A 202 -0.18 -0.23 25.25
CA LEU A 202 -1.08 -1.24 25.79
C LEU A 202 -0.71 -1.65 27.22
N LEU A 203 0.56 -1.96 27.45
CA LEU A 203 1.04 -2.49 28.73
C LEU A 203 1.39 -1.40 29.74
N MET A 204 2.02 -0.28 29.32
CA MET A 204 2.40 0.79 30.25
C MET A 204 1.23 1.37 31.06
N PRO A 205 0.07 1.69 30.47
CA PRO A 205 -1.09 2.14 31.26
C PRO A 205 -1.56 1.11 32.30
N ARG A 206 -1.43 -0.18 31.98
CA ARG A 206 -1.80 -1.26 32.89
C ARG A 206 -0.82 -1.39 34.06
N PHE A 207 0.48 -1.26 33.79
CA PHE A 207 1.49 -1.21 34.85
C PHE A 207 1.28 -0.01 35.79
N GLU A 208 1.03 1.18 35.23
CA GLU A 208 0.78 2.38 36.01
C GLU A 208 -0.51 2.26 36.85
N PHE A 209 -1.54 1.63 36.32
CA PHE A 209 -2.75 1.34 37.09
C PHE A 209 -2.45 0.47 38.31
N LEU A 210 -1.67 -0.62 38.15
CA LEU A 210 -1.28 -1.49 39.27
C LEU A 210 -0.40 -0.77 40.31
N ASN A 211 0.37 0.23 39.89
CA ASN A 211 1.22 1.03 40.78
C ASN A 211 0.43 2.06 41.58
N ALA A 212 -0.70 2.55 41.05
CA ALA A 212 -1.54 3.56 41.67
C ALA A 212 -2.52 2.99 42.72
N MET A 213 -2.77 1.69 42.67
CA MET A 213 -3.65 0.96 43.60
C MET A 213 -2.91 0.54 44.85
#